data_286b738217f06fc5aeb0df1320b19514
#
_entry.id   286b738217f06fc5aeb0df1320b19514
#
_cell.length_a   1.000
_cell.length_b   1.000
_cell.length_c   1.000
_cell.angle_alpha   90.00
_cell.angle_beta   90.00
_cell.angle_gamma   90.00
#
_symmetry.space_group_name_H-M   'P 1'
#
loop_
_entity.id
_entity.type
_entity.pdbx_description
1 polymer ?
#
loop_
_entity_poly.entity_id
_entity_poly.type
_entity_poly.pdbx_seq_one_letter_code
_entity_poly.pdbx_strand_id
1 'polypeptide(L)'
;MQQFENFYNSKKYDSIFNLFDNTMQKALPIEKTTDFFGSLYGQAGKILNHEFNGYENGSYGSYKTTFEKGVFNVSISMDNEDKINGLYVKPFIDSTPVMQRNKTKLALPFHGQWMVVWGGDTKELNYHVKNRAQKNAFDIIQVDSTGKSFRTDGKTNEDYYAFGKEILAPCDGKVVQVVNGVKDNIPGEMNIYDVGGNTVIMKTANDEYLVFCHFKHNSIVVKEGQDVRQGQVLGLCGNTGNSSEPHLHFHIQNVENMNKATGIKCYFEKILVNGELKTDYSPIQNDKVENVH
;
A
#
# COMPACT_ATOMS: atom_id res chain seq x y z
N MET A 1 19.75 8.04 3.57
CA MET A 1 19.83 7.91 2.09
C MET A 1 19.96 9.27 1.39
N GLN A 2 19.16 10.28 1.68
CA GLN A 2 19.21 11.61 1.01
C GLN A 2 20.58 12.30 1.08
N GLN A 3 21.23 12.27 2.23
CA GLN A 3 22.56 12.86 2.40
C GLN A 3 23.62 12.12 1.58
N PHE A 4 23.55 10.79 1.56
CA PHE A 4 24.41 9.95 0.73
C PHE A 4 24.24 10.28 -0.77
N GLU A 5 23.00 10.37 -1.26
CA GLU A 5 22.70 10.76 -2.64
C GLU A 5 23.31 12.12 -3.01
N ASN A 6 23.13 13.13 -2.14
CA ASN A 6 23.66 14.48 -2.38
C ASN A 6 25.18 14.47 -2.53
N PHE A 7 25.89 13.73 -1.67
CA PHE A 7 27.35 13.63 -1.73
C PHE A 7 27.81 12.81 -2.95
N TYR A 8 27.13 11.69 -3.23
CA TYR A 8 27.42 10.86 -4.38
C TYR A 8 27.25 11.63 -5.70
N ASN A 9 26.13 12.30 -5.88
CA ASN A 9 25.84 13.07 -7.07
C ASN A 9 26.77 14.27 -7.28
N SER A 10 27.30 14.82 -6.18
CA SER A 10 28.29 15.91 -6.19
C SER A 10 29.73 15.41 -6.23
N LYS A 11 29.96 14.08 -6.30
CA LYS A 11 31.28 13.42 -6.26
C LYS A 11 32.13 13.78 -5.03
N LYS A 12 31.48 14.11 -3.91
CA LYS A 12 32.10 14.39 -2.63
C LYS A 12 32.32 13.09 -1.85
N TYR A 13 33.23 12.25 -2.33
CA TYR A 13 33.43 10.90 -1.77
C TYR A 13 34.12 10.92 -0.41
N ASP A 14 34.93 11.96 -0.13
CA ASP A 14 35.43 12.29 1.20
C ASP A 14 34.32 12.54 2.21
N SER A 15 33.24 13.24 1.79
CA SER A 15 32.11 13.47 2.63
C SER A 15 31.30 12.18 2.89
N ILE A 16 31.24 11.25 1.92
CA ILE A 16 30.65 9.91 2.16
C ILE A 16 31.51 9.13 3.15
N PHE A 17 32.83 9.15 3.01
CA PHE A 17 33.79 8.49 3.94
C PHE A 17 33.56 9.00 5.38
N ASN A 18 33.31 10.28 5.58
CA ASN A 18 33.05 10.87 6.89
C ASN A 18 31.69 10.45 7.49
N LEU A 19 30.79 9.87 6.70
CA LEU A 19 29.56 9.25 7.22
C LEU A 19 29.81 7.86 7.79
N PHE A 20 30.93 7.22 7.47
CA PHE A 20 31.25 5.87 7.93
C PHE A 20 31.68 5.87 9.41
N ASP A 21 31.36 4.78 10.11
CA ASP A 21 31.95 4.50 11.42
C ASP A 21 33.41 4.11 11.31
N ASN A 22 34.10 4.01 12.45
CA ASN A 22 35.53 3.66 12.49
C ASN A 22 35.81 2.27 11.89
N THR A 23 34.88 1.33 12.00
CA THR A 23 35.04 -0.03 11.46
C THR A 23 34.95 -0.01 9.94
N MET A 24 33.98 0.69 9.42
CA MET A 24 33.76 0.84 7.98
C MET A 24 34.92 1.66 7.34
N GLN A 25 35.40 2.70 8.01
CA GLN A 25 36.56 3.49 7.55
C GLN A 25 37.86 2.65 7.43
N LYS A 26 38.06 1.71 8.36
CA LYS A 26 39.18 0.75 8.29
C LYS A 26 38.97 -0.28 7.17
N ALA A 27 37.79 -0.76 6.98
CA ALA A 27 37.45 -1.75 5.93
C ALA A 27 37.50 -1.13 4.52
N LEU A 28 37.07 0.13 4.39
CA LEU A 28 37.07 0.88 3.14
C LEU A 28 37.74 2.25 3.32
N PRO A 29 39.10 2.31 3.34
CA PRO A 29 39.88 3.55 3.46
C PRO A 29 39.52 4.56 2.37
N ILE A 30 39.86 5.85 2.60
CA ILE A 30 39.42 6.96 1.74
C ILE A 30 39.80 6.77 0.26
N GLU A 31 40.95 6.21 -0.04
CA GLU A 31 41.39 5.93 -1.42
C GLU A 31 40.47 4.89 -2.07
N LYS A 32 40.20 3.78 -1.36
CA LYS A 32 39.28 2.73 -1.83
C LYS A 32 37.83 3.22 -1.92
N THR A 33 37.40 4.10 -1.01
CA THR A 33 36.09 4.76 -1.05
C THR A 33 35.96 5.59 -2.32
N THR A 34 36.98 6.38 -2.64
CA THR A 34 36.99 7.22 -3.85
C THR A 34 36.97 6.38 -5.11
N ASP A 35 37.78 5.33 -5.17
CA ASP A 35 37.82 4.41 -6.32
C ASP A 35 36.47 3.69 -6.52
N PHE A 36 35.88 3.19 -5.42
CA PHE A 36 34.61 2.49 -5.46
C PHE A 36 33.49 3.38 -6.00
N PHE A 37 33.29 4.57 -5.40
CA PHE A 37 32.22 5.46 -5.84
C PHE A 37 32.51 6.13 -7.18
N GLY A 38 33.79 6.38 -7.51
CA GLY A 38 34.18 6.84 -8.83
C GLY A 38 33.87 5.83 -9.93
N SER A 39 34.18 4.55 -9.68
CA SER A 39 33.82 3.43 -10.55
C SER A 39 32.31 3.27 -10.69
N LEU A 40 31.58 3.28 -9.57
CA LEU A 40 30.13 3.20 -9.56
C LEU A 40 29.48 4.34 -10.36
N TYR A 41 30.01 5.57 -10.19
CA TYR A 41 29.52 6.74 -10.95
C TYR A 41 29.80 6.59 -12.45
N GLY A 42 30.94 6.06 -12.84
CA GLY A 42 31.27 5.76 -14.24
C GLY A 42 30.32 4.74 -14.86
N GLN A 43 29.97 3.70 -14.11
CA GLN A 43 29.08 2.61 -14.55
C GLN A 43 27.60 2.99 -14.52
N ALA A 44 27.12 3.60 -13.43
CA ALA A 44 25.71 3.81 -13.15
C ALA A 44 25.24 5.26 -13.40
N GLY A 45 26.13 6.26 -13.35
CA GLY A 45 25.79 7.68 -13.45
C GLY A 45 25.27 8.25 -12.14
N LYS A 46 24.54 9.36 -12.19
CA LYS A 46 23.89 10.01 -11.05
C LYS A 46 22.72 9.18 -10.53
N ILE A 47 22.44 9.30 -9.24
CA ILE A 47 21.18 8.88 -8.66
C ILE A 47 20.10 9.89 -9.06
N LEU A 48 19.01 9.40 -9.67
CA LEU A 48 17.86 10.19 -10.10
C LEU A 48 16.71 10.12 -9.11
N ASN A 49 16.56 8.97 -8.43
CA ASN A 49 15.51 8.72 -7.45
C ASN A 49 15.87 7.55 -6.56
N HIS A 50 15.36 7.53 -5.34
CA HIS A 50 15.42 6.36 -4.47
C HIS A 50 14.10 6.16 -3.73
N GLU A 51 13.69 4.89 -3.56
CA GLU A 51 12.49 4.46 -2.86
C GLU A 51 12.88 3.45 -1.78
N PHE A 52 12.40 3.65 -0.55
CA PHE A 52 12.63 2.69 0.51
C PHE A 52 11.91 1.37 0.18
N ASN A 53 12.66 0.27 0.18
CA ASN A 53 12.17 -1.06 -0.21
C ASN A 53 12.09 -2.05 0.97
N GLY A 54 12.24 -1.56 2.20
CA GLY A 54 12.20 -2.38 3.42
C GLY A 54 13.57 -2.58 4.06
N TYR A 55 13.61 -3.43 5.10
CA TYR A 55 14.84 -3.82 5.78
C TYR A 55 15.33 -5.17 5.29
N GLU A 56 16.64 -5.33 5.14
CA GLU A 56 17.33 -6.58 4.82
C GLU A 56 18.27 -6.96 5.96
N ASN A 57 18.45 -8.25 6.22
CA ASN A 57 19.37 -8.78 7.23
C ASN A 57 19.22 -8.10 8.61
N GLY A 58 18.01 -7.70 8.98
CA GLY A 58 17.64 -7.15 10.27
C GLY A 58 17.98 -5.68 10.51
N SER A 59 19.01 -5.10 9.84
CA SER A 59 19.48 -3.73 10.12
C SER A 59 19.73 -2.87 8.88
N TYR A 60 19.78 -3.46 7.68
CA TYR A 60 20.04 -2.70 6.46
C TYR A 60 18.76 -2.10 5.88
N GLY A 61 18.64 -0.78 5.88
CA GLY A 61 17.63 -0.10 5.06
C GLY A 61 17.95 -0.27 3.58
N SER A 62 17.11 -0.96 2.85
CA SER A 62 17.22 -1.28 1.42
C SER A 62 16.48 -0.25 0.60
N TYR A 63 17.10 0.30 -0.43
CA TYR A 63 16.53 1.32 -1.29
C TYR A 63 16.61 0.89 -2.76
N LYS A 64 15.47 0.80 -3.44
CA LYS A 64 15.42 0.74 -4.89
C LYS A 64 15.86 2.09 -5.43
N THR A 65 17.03 2.14 -6.02
CA THR A 65 17.69 3.38 -6.44
C THR A 65 17.83 3.41 -7.95
N THR A 66 17.21 4.39 -8.57
CA THR A 66 17.30 4.62 -10.02
C THR A 66 18.49 5.54 -10.31
N PHE A 67 19.46 5.03 -11.03
CA PHE A 67 20.59 5.77 -11.60
C PHE A 67 20.32 6.10 -13.07
N GLU A 68 21.15 6.98 -13.65
CA GLU A 68 21.02 7.33 -15.09
C GLU A 68 21.12 6.11 -16.01
N LYS A 69 21.90 5.08 -15.64
CA LYS A 69 22.21 3.93 -16.50
C LYS A 69 21.63 2.60 -15.96
N GLY A 70 20.76 2.62 -14.95
CA GLY A 70 20.16 1.40 -14.42
C GLY A 70 19.52 1.54 -13.06
N VAL A 71 18.93 0.45 -12.57
CA VAL A 71 18.31 0.40 -11.25
C VAL A 71 19.12 -0.55 -10.36
N PHE A 72 19.48 -0.07 -9.17
CA PHE A 72 20.26 -0.81 -8.19
C PHE A 72 19.54 -0.84 -6.83
N ASN A 73 19.83 -1.86 -6.05
CA ASN A 73 19.50 -1.89 -4.64
C ASN A 73 20.70 -1.31 -3.86
N VAL A 74 20.48 -0.17 -3.19
CA VAL A 74 21.46 0.42 -2.26
C VAL A 74 20.99 0.11 -0.85
N SER A 75 21.76 -0.68 -0.11
CA SER A 75 21.43 -1.08 1.26
C SER A 75 22.41 -0.45 2.22
N ILE A 76 21.90 0.30 3.21
CA ILE A 76 22.68 1.04 4.20
C ILE A 76 22.26 0.60 5.59
N SER A 77 23.23 0.25 6.44
CA SER A 77 23.01 0.12 7.88
C SER A 77 23.74 1.21 8.64
N MET A 78 23.20 1.58 9.79
CA MET A 78 23.71 2.65 10.64
C MET A 78 23.87 2.12 12.07
N ASP A 79 24.86 2.66 12.77
CA ASP A 79 25.02 2.43 14.20
C ASP A 79 24.18 3.39 15.05
N ASN A 80 24.34 3.32 16.39
CA ASN A 80 23.59 4.16 17.32
C ASN A 80 24.03 5.64 17.33
N GLU A 81 25.10 5.99 16.61
CA GLU A 81 25.61 7.36 16.44
C GLU A 81 25.30 7.92 15.04
N ASP A 82 24.35 7.30 14.33
CA ASP A 82 23.97 7.66 12.96
C ASP A 82 25.12 7.57 11.95
N LYS A 83 26.14 6.72 12.21
CA LYS A 83 27.22 6.43 11.29
C LYS A 83 26.93 5.19 10.46
N ILE A 84 27.32 5.22 9.20
CA ILE A 84 27.19 4.07 8.29
C ILE A 84 28.20 3.00 8.70
N ASN A 85 27.70 1.85 9.15
CA ASN A 85 28.50 0.67 9.49
C ASN A 85 28.39 -0.47 8.47
N GLY A 86 27.59 -0.26 7.40
CA GLY A 86 27.49 -1.19 6.28
C GLY A 86 26.85 -0.56 5.06
N LEU A 87 27.39 -0.90 3.88
CA LEU A 87 26.90 -0.42 2.59
C LEU A 87 27.03 -1.51 1.53
N TYR A 88 25.94 -1.75 0.79
CA TYR A 88 25.92 -2.63 -0.38
C TYR A 88 25.25 -1.94 -1.55
N VAL A 89 25.82 -2.15 -2.75
CA VAL A 89 25.21 -1.74 -4.01
C VAL A 89 25.16 -2.97 -4.92
N LYS A 90 23.97 -3.38 -5.32
CA LYS A 90 23.75 -4.57 -6.18
C LYS A 90 22.77 -4.19 -7.29
N PRO A 91 22.79 -4.86 -8.45
CA PRO A 91 21.71 -4.76 -9.41
C PRO A 91 20.35 -5.01 -8.73
N PHE A 92 19.36 -4.17 -9.01
CA PHE A 92 18.01 -4.39 -8.48
C PHE A 92 17.33 -5.51 -9.27
N ILE A 93 16.95 -6.57 -8.57
CA ILE A 93 16.15 -7.66 -9.14
C ILE A 93 14.77 -7.55 -8.50
N ASP A 94 13.78 -7.21 -9.32
CA ASP A 94 12.39 -7.26 -8.87
C ASP A 94 11.94 -8.72 -8.89
N SER A 95 11.91 -9.32 -7.71
CA SER A 95 11.45 -10.71 -7.52
C SER A 95 9.95 -10.79 -7.22
N THR A 96 9.25 -9.64 -7.20
CA THR A 96 7.81 -9.64 -6.94
C THR A 96 7.05 -10.21 -8.13
N PRO A 97 6.04 -11.08 -7.90
CA PRO A 97 5.24 -11.63 -9.00
C PRO A 97 4.58 -10.51 -9.82
N VAL A 98 4.66 -10.60 -11.14
CA VAL A 98 3.93 -9.69 -12.02
C VAL A 98 2.53 -10.24 -12.23
N MET A 99 1.53 -9.56 -11.67
CA MET A 99 0.12 -9.91 -11.78
C MET A 99 -0.65 -8.70 -12.30
N GLN A 100 -1.22 -8.81 -13.50
CA GLN A 100 -1.95 -7.69 -14.11
C GLN A 100 -3.38 -7.58 -13.59
N ARG A 101 -4.02 -8.73 -13.29
CA ARG A 101 -5.39 -8.83 -12.78
C ARG A 101 -5.52 -10.02 -11.82
N ASN A 102 -6.58 -10.02 -11.01
CA ASN A 102 -6.90 -11.15 -10.16
C ASN A 102 -7.29 -12.40 -10.97
N LYS A 103 -6.93 -13.56 -10.43
CA LYS A 103 -7.38 -14.89 -10.88
C LYS A 103 -8.51 -15.41 -10.01
N THR A 104 -8.54 -15.03 -8.74
CA THR A 104 -9.59 -15.43 -7.81
C THR A 104 -10.90 -14.75 -8.19
N LYS A 105 -11.96 -15.53 -8.27
CA LYS A 105 -13.33 -15.02 -8.45
C LYS A 105 -13.78 -14.31 -7.19
N LEU A 106 -14.24 -13.08 -7.32
CA LEU A 106 -14.59 -12.22 -6.20
C LEU A 106 -16.04 -11.77 -6.30
N ALA A 107 -16.76 -11.80 -5.17
CA ALA A 107 -17.96 -11.02 -4.93
C ALA A 107 -17.60 -9.63 -4.37
N LEU A 108 -18.57 -8.71 -4.30
CA LEU A 108 -18.36 -7.45 -3.57
C LEU A 108 -18.28 -7.73 -2.05
N PRO A 109 -17.39 -7.03 -1.32
CA PRO A 109 -17.12 -7.29 0.09
C PRO A 109 -18.14 -6.63 1.04
N PHE A 110 -19.42 -6.51 0.64
CA PHE A 110 -20.48 -5.87 1.43
C PHE A 110 -21.87 -6.28 0.95
N HIS A 111 -22.87 -5.95 1.77
CA HIS A 111 -24.27 -6.07 1.40
C HIS A 111 -24.87 -4.76 0.90
N GLY A 112 -25.89 -4.86 0.05
CA GLY A 112 -26.63 -3.73 -0.52
C GLY A 112 -25.85 -2.95 -1.55
N GLN A 113 -26.37 -1.80 -1.94
CA GLN A 113 -25.80 -0.95 -2.98
C GLN A 113 -24.81 0.05 -2.37
N TRP A 114 -23.64 0.14 -2.97
CA TRP A 114 -22.60 1.12 -2.64
C TRP A 114 -22.14 1.86 -3.90
N MET A 115 -21.55 3.05 -3.73
CA MET A 115 -21.04 3.88 -4.81
C MET A 115 -19.51 3.95 -4.75
N VAL A 116 -18.86 3.77 -5.90
CA VAL A 116 -17.41 3.91 -6.06
C VAL A 116 -17.07 5.40 -6.17
N VAL A 117 -16.35 5.94 -5.18
CA VAL A 117 -15.86 7.33 -5.19
C VAL A 117 -14.57 7.43 -5.99
N TRP A 118 -13.68 6.47 -5.79
CA TRP A 118 -12.43 6.35 -6.52
C TRP A 118 -12.29 4.93 -7.06
N GLY A 119 -12.10 4.80 -8.37
CA GLY A 119 -11.94 3.54 -9.10
C GLY A 119 -11.71 3.83 -10.57
N GLY A 120 -10.93 2.98 -11.25
CA GLY A 120 -10.53 3.17 -12.63
C GLY A 120 -9.03 3.34 -12.80
N ASP A 121 -8.58 3.56 -14.04
CA ASP A 121 -7.19 3.47 -14.47
C ASP A 121 -6.51 4.82 -14.71
N THR A 122 -7.25 5.94 -14.63
CA THR A 122 -6.71 7.28 -14.86
C THR A 122 -6.69 8.10 -13.58
N LYS A 123 -5.89 9.16 -13.54
CA LYS A 123 -5.78 10.04 -12.36
C LYS A 123 -7.08 10.77 -12.05
N GLU A 124 -7.88 11.05 -13.06
CA GLU A 124 -9.17 11.73 -12.95
C GLU A 124 -10.21 10.84 -12.28
N LEU A 125 -10.19 9.54 -12.58
CA LEU A 125 -11.10 8.54 -12.04
C LEU A 125 -10.62 7.97 -10.70
N ASN A 126 -9.28 8.00 -10.46
CA ASN A 126 -8.69 7.30 -9.33
C ASN A 126 -7.33 7.91 -8.95
N TYR A 127 -7.29 8.69 -7.88
CA TYR A 127 -6.03 9.28 -7.42
C TYR A 127 -4.98 8.25 -6.97
N HIS A 128 -5.42 7.02 -6.61
CA HIS A 128 -4.54 5.93 -6.18
C HIS A 128 -3.58 5.45 -7.26
N VAL A 129 -3.83 5.74 -8.53
CA VAL A 129 -2.93 5.34 -9.64
C VAL A 129 -1.50 5.88 -9.50
N LYS A 130 -1.29 6.88 -8.63
CA LYS A 130 0.03 7.43 -8.29
C LYS A 130 0.82 6.53 -7.34
N ASN A 131 0.15 5.65 -6.62
CA ASN A 131 0.77 4.76 -5.63
C ASN A 131 0.87 3.34 -6.20
N ARG A 132 2.08 2.78 -6.25
CA ARG A 132 2.34 1.47 -6.84
C ARG A 132 1.49 0.35 -6.21
N ALA A 133 1.39 0.29 -4.88
CA ALA A 133 0.63 -0.74 -4.18
C ALA A 133 -0.88 -0.58 -4.36
N GLN A 134 -1.36 0.66 -4.43
CA GLN A 134 -2.78 1.00 -4.42
C GLN A 134 -3.33 1.41 -5.80
N LYS A 135 -2.53 1.35 -6.86
CA LYS A 135 -2.88 1.93 -8.18
C LYS A 135 -4.22 1.49 -8.76
N ASN A 136 -4.77 0.38 -8.30
CA ASN A 136 -6.06 -0.16 -8.71
C ASN A 136 -7.05 -0.27 -7.53
N ALA A 137 -6.86 0.53 -6.48
CA ALA A 137 -7.73 0.54 -5.31
C ALA A 137 -9.08 1.17 -5.61
N PHE A 138 -10.05 0.81 -4.77
CA PHE A 138 -11.36 1.43 -4.72
C PHE A 138 -11.57 2.08 -3.36
N ASP A 139 -12.14 3.29 -3.35
CA ASP A 139 -12.80 3.86 -2.18
C ASP A 139 -14.31 3.85 -2.44
N ILE A 140 -15.05 3.21 -1.56
CA ILE A 140 -16.45 2.86 -1.77
C ILE A 140 -17.27 3.30 -0.57
N ILE A 141 -18.36 4.04 -0.82
CA ILE A 141 -19.25 4.60 0.20
C ILE A 141 -20.70 4.15 -0.01
N GLN A 142 -21.54 4.37 1.01
CA GLN A 142 -23.00 4.35 0.81
C GLN A 142 -23.53 5.77 0.66
N VAL A 143 -24.47 5.93 -0.25
CA VAL A 143 -25.14 7.22 -0.50
C VAL A 143 -26.66 7.03 -0.51
N ASP A 144 -27.41 8.11 -0.24
CA ASP A 144 -28.85 8.14 -0.43
C ASP A 144 -29.24 8.36 -1.90
N SER A 145 -30.54 8.51 -2.16
CA SER A 145 -31.09 8.73 -3.51
C SER A 145 -30.63 10.05 -4.14
N THR A 146 -30.14 11.01 -3.34
CA THR A 146 -29.63 12.30 -3.80
C THR A 146 -28.11 12.29 -4.04
N GLY A 147 -27.41 11.19 -3.69
CA GLY A 147 -25.98 11.05 -3.78
C GLY A 147 -25.21 11.53 -2.54
N LYS A 148 -25.90 11.80 -1.43
CA LYS A 148 -25.31 12.27 -0.18
C LYS A 148 -24.82 11.10 0.66
N SER A 149 -23.59 11.18 1.22
CA SER A 149 -22.99 10.10 2.01
C SER A 149 -23.42 10.09 3.49
N PHE A 150 -24.10 11.13 3.96
CA PHE A 150 -24.53 11.30 5.36
C PHE A 150 -25.94 11.84 5.48
N ARG A 151 -26.61 11.61 6.63
CA ARG A 151 -28.02 11.91 6.88
C ARG A 151 -28.28 13.32 7.40
N THR A 152 -27.37 13.85 8.22
CA THR A 152 -27.54 15.09 8.97
C THR A 152 -26.56 16.16 8.48
N ASP A 153 -25.65 16.63 9.31
CA ASP A 153 -24.65 17.62 8.96
C ASP A 153 -23.24 17.04 8.72
N GLY A 154 -23.08 15.72 8.85
CA GLY A 154 -21.84 14.98 8.58
C GLY A 154 -20.71 15.23 9.59
N LYS A 155 -21.02 15.74 10.80
CA LYS A 155 -20.01 16.03 11.80
C LYS A 155 -19.61 14.85 12.66
N THR A 156 -20.42 13.80 12.70
CA THR A 156 -20.11 12.57 13.42
C THR A 156 -20.06 11.37 12.46
N ASN A 157 -19.31 10.34 12.82
CA ASN A 157 -19.24 9.15 11.99
C ASN A 157 -20.58 8.45 11.84
N GLU A 158 -21.44 8.50 12.87
CA GLU A 158 -22.78 7.94 12.91
C GLU A 158 -23.74 8.59 11.91
N ASP A 159 -23.43 9.78 11.42
CA ASP A 159 -24.20 10.43 10.36
C ASP A 159 -24.05 9.71 9.03
N TYR A 160 -22.93 9.06 8.79
CA TYR A 160 -22.58 8.45 7.50
C TYR A 160 -23.24 7.08 7.31
N TYR A 161 -23.79 6.86 6.11
CA TYR A 161 -24.47 5.60 5.78
C TYR A 161 -23.56 4.39 5.79
N ALA A 162 -22.27 4.56 5.43
CA ALA A 162 -21.29 3.49 5.41
C ALA A 162 -20.79 3.10 6.79
N PHE A 163 -20.81 4.01 7.79
CA PHE A 163 -20.28 3.75 9.12
C PHE A 163 -20.99 2.61 9.82
N GLY A 164 -20.23 1.65 10.33
CA GLY A 164 -20.76 0.49 11.05
C GLY A 164 -21.39 -0.59 10.15
N LYS A 165 -21.30 -0.47 8.82
CA LYS A 165 -21.72 -1.52 7.90
C LYS A 165 -20.74 -2.68 7.88
N GLU A 166 -21.25 -3.89 7.74
CA GLU A 166 -20.44 -5.10 7.66
C GLU A 166 -19.59 -5.11 6.41
N ILE A 167 -18.30 -5.42 6.59
CA ILE A 167 -17.35 -5.71 5.52
C ILE A 167 -17.11 -7.21 5.52
N LEU A 168 -17.25 -7.82 4.34
CA LEU A 168 -17.29 -9.25 4.15
C LEU A 168 -16.05 -9.74 3.40
N ALA A 169 -15.68 -11.01 3.60
CA ALA A 169 -14.74 -11.69 2.75
C ALA A 169 -15.33 -11.89 1.34
N PRO A 170 -14.72 -11.38 0.25
CA PRO A 170 -15.24 -11.50 -1.11
C PRO A 170 -15.02 -12.87 -1.74
N CYS A 171 -14.20 -13.71 -1.11
CA CYS A 171 -13.87 -15.09 -1.48
C CYS A 171 -13.37 -15.86 -0.26
N ASP A 172 -13.17 -17.15 -0.41
CA ASP A 172 -12.43 -17.95 0.56
C ASP A 172 -10.95 -17.51 0.61
N GLY A 173 -10.34 -17.55 1.80
CA GLY A 173 -8.94 -17.19 1.96
C GLY A 173 -8.46 -17.31 3.42
N LYS A 174 -7.22 -16.93 3.64
CA LYS A 174 -6.58 -16.90 4.97
C LYS A 174 -6.27 -15.46 5.37
N VAL A 175 -6.67 -15.06 6.56
CA VAL A 175 -6.24 -13.78 7.16
C VAL A 175 -4.75 -13.86 7.48
N VAL A 176 -3.94 -12.96 6.92
CA VAL A 176 -2.48 -12.92 7.13
C VAL A 176 -2.03 -11.74 7.98
N GLN A 177 -2.82 -10.67 8.02
CA GLN A 177 -2.53 -9.51 8.85
C GLN A 177 -3.80 -8.90 9.40
N VAL A 178 -3.76 -8.46 10.67
CA VAL A 178 -4.81 -7.68 11.33
C VAL A 178 -4.18 -6.52 12.10
N VAL A 179 -4.63 -5.31 11.80
CA VAL A 179 -4.39 -4.11 12.63
C VAL A 179 -5.74 -3.69 13.19
N ASN A 180 -5.85 -3.62 14.53
CA ASN A 180 -7.09 -3.26 15.21
C ASN A 180 -6.75 -2.36 16.42
N GLY A 181 -7.68 -1.47 16.83
CA GLY A 181 -7.46 -0.59 17.98
C GLY A 181 -7.12 0.86 17.63
N VAL A 182 -6.92 1.19 16.36
CA VAL A 182 -6.84 2.60 15.91
C VAL A 182 -8.22 3.25 16.08
N LYS A 183 -8.27 4.43 16.69
CA LYS A 183 -9.52 5.18 16.90
C LYS A 183 -10.03 5.78 15.60
N ASP A 184 -11.36 5.81 15.44
CA ASP A 184 -11.99 6.52 14.32
C ASP A 184 -11.67 8.02 14.39
N ASN A 185 -11.41 8.62 13.25
CA ASN A 185 -11.21 10.06 13.10
C ASN A 185 -12.54 10.81 13.28
N ILE A 186 -12.47 12.08 13.58
CA ILE A 186 -13.60 13.00 13.41
C ILE A 186 -13.72 13.26 11.89
N PRO A 187 -14.94 13.20 11.30
CA PRO A 187 -15.11 13.48 9.87
C PRO A 187 -14.47 14.81 9.46
N GLY A 188 -13.69 14.79 8.37
CA GLY A 188 -12.87 15.89 7.89
C GLY A 188 -11.43 15.91 8.42
N GLU A 189 -11.11 15.19 9.49
CA GLU A 189 -9.75 15.03 10.01
C GLU A 189 -9.16 13.69 9.52
N MET A 190 -7.84 13.64 9.29
CA MET A 190 -7.16 12.44 8.80
C MET A 190 -5.90 12.17 9.62
N ASN A 191 -5.64 10.91 9.93
CA ASN A 191 -4.36 10.48 10.49
C ASN A 191 -3.42 10.01 9.37
N ILE A 192 -2.62 10.93 8.85
CA ILE A 192 -1.69 10.66 7.73
C ILE A 192 -0.49 9.77 8.11
N TYR A 193 -0.24 9.57 9.42
CA TYR A 193 0.88 8.75 9.91
C TYR A 193 0.54 7.26 9.95
N ASP A 194 -0.74 6.92 9.97
CA ASP A 194 -1.25 5.54 9.95
C ASP A 194 -2.19 5.39 8.75
N VAL A 195 -1.60 5.18 7.57
CA VAL A 195 -2.32 5.28 6.29
C VAL A 195 -3.51 4.33 6.21
N GLY A 196 -3.36 3.08 6.62
CA GLY A 196 -4.43 2.06 6.52
C GLY A 196 -5.42 2.10 7.67
N GLY A 197 -5.05 2.67 8.82
CA GLY A 197 -5.84 2.54 10.05
C GLY A 197 -6.06 1.08 10.43
N ASN A 198 -7.23 0.75 10.93
CA ASN A 198 -7.59 -0.65 11.18
C ASN A 198 -7.71 -1.39 9.85
N THR A 199 -6.97 -2.48 9.72
CA THR A 199 -6.72 -3.15 8.44
C THR A 199 -6.86 -4.66 8.58
N VAL A 200 -7.42 -5.32 7.58
CA VAL A 200 -7.36 -6.77 7.39
C VAL A 200 -6.70 -7.04 6.04
N ILE A 201 -5.73 -7.96 6.01
CA ILE A 201 -5.19 -8.51 4.76
C ILE A 201 -5.52 -9.99 4.70
N MET A 202 -6.15 -10.41 3.60
CA MET A 202 -6.44 -11.80 3.29
C MET A 202 -5.54 -12.29 2.15
N LYS A 203 -5.03 -13.52 2.25
CA LYS A 203 -4.34 -14.22 1.17
C LYS A 203 -5.27 -15.25 0.53
N THR A 204 -5.38 -15.22 -0.80
CA THR A 204 -6.13 -16.21 -1.57
C THR A 204 -5.28 -17.43 -1.95
N ALA A 205 -5.93 -18.49 -2.44
CA ALA A 205 -5.24 -19.69 -2.96
C ALA A 205 -4.37 -19.38 -4.21
N ASN A 206 -4.57 -18.22 -4.87
CA ASN A 206 -3.80 -17.78 -6.04
C ASN A 206 -2.65 -16.83 -5.66
N ASP A 207 -2.26 -16.78 -4.37
CA ASP A 207 -1.22 -15.88 -3.85
C ASP A 207 -1.51 -14.39 -4.09
N GLU A 208 -2.79 -14.01 -4.11
CA GLU A 208 -3.26 -12.64 -4.17
C GLU A 208 -3.56 -12.15 -2.75
N TYR A 209 -3.21 -10.91 -2.44
CA TYR A 209 -3.42 -10.31 -1.13
C TYR A 209 -4.50 -9.23 -1.23
N LEU A 210 -5.63 -9.48 -0.61
CA LEU A 210 -6.78 -8.60 -0.56
C LEU A 210 -6.66 -7.72 0.68
N VAL A 211 -6.60 -6.41 0.48
CA VAL A 211 -6.38 -5.41 1.54
C VAL A 211 -7.66 -4.62 1.75
N PHE A 212 -8.11 -4.59 3.01
CA PHE A 212 -9.28 -3.83 3.47
C PHE A 212 -8.81 -2.86 4.55
N CYS A 213 -9.06 -1.57 4.38
CA CYS A 213 -8.64 -0.53 5.32
C CYS A 213 -9.82 0.22 5.93
N HIS A 214 -9.49 1.05 6.93
CA HIS A 214 -10.37 1.99 7.59
C HIS A 214 -11.50 1.34 8.38
N PHE A 215 -11.32 0.09 8.88
CA PHE A 215 -12.32 -0.51 9.76
C PHE A 215 -12.58 0.34 11.01
N LYS A 216 -13.82 0.28 11.51
CA LYS A 216 -14.24 0.91 12.76
C LYS A 216 -13.39 0.42 13.93
N HIS A 217 -13.11 1.30 14.87
CA HIS A 217 -12.35 1.01 16.09
C HIS A 217 -12.88 -0.25 16.78
N ASN A 218 -11.97 -1.21 17.02
CA ASN A 218 -12.24 -2.49 17.71
C ASN A 218 -13.38 -3.33 17.11
N SER A 219 -13.65 -3.20 15.79
CA SER A 219 -14.75 -3.93 15.14
C SER A 219 -14.32 -5.18 14.38
N ILE A 220 -13.04 -5.39 14.16
CA ILE A 220 -12.54 -6.56 13.43
C ILE A 220 -12.76 -7.81 14.28
N VAL A 221 -13.43 -8.82 13.69
CA VAL A 221 -13.85 -10.06 14.37
C VAL A 221 -13.05 -11.29 13.95
N VAL A 222 -12.10 -11.11 13.04
CA VAL A 222 -11.19 -12.16 12.55
C VAL A 222 -9.78 -11.96 13.14
N LYS A 223 -8.94 -12.99 13.06
CA LYS A 223 -7.55 -12.98 13.56
C LYS A 223 -6.57 -13.53 12.54
N GLU A 224 -5.32 -13.16 12.67
CA GLU A 224 -4.23 -13.70 11.83
C GLU A 224 -4.17 -15.23 11.92
N GLY A 225 -3.94 -15.85 10.78
CA GLY A 225 -3.92 -17.31 10.61
C GLY A 225 -5.30 -17.94 10.43
N GLN A 226 -6.41 -17.20 10.60
CA GLN A 226 -7.77 -17.70 10.44
C GLN A 226 -8.11 -17.91 8.97
N ASP A 227 -8.67 -19.09 8.63
CA ASP A 227 -9.33 -19.30 7.35
C ASP A 227 -10.75 -18.72 7.41
N VAL A 228 -11.10 -17.98 6.38
CA VAL A 228 -12.42 -17.35 6.22
C VAL A 228 -13.08 -17.79 4.93
N ARG A 229 -14.41 -17.82 4.91
CA ARG A 229 -15.21 -18.17 3.73
C ARG A 229 -15.81 -16.92 3.11
N GLN A 230 -16.13 -17.00 1.83
CA GLN A 230 -16.88 -15.95 1.15
C GLN A 230 -18.17 -15.60 1.92
N GLY A 231 -18.43 -14.30 2.08
CA GLY A 231 -19.57 -13.78 2.84
C GLY A 231 -19.37 -13.72 4.36
N GLN A 232 -18.26 -14.24 4.89
CA GLN A 232 -17.98 -14.12 6.32
C GLN A 232 -17.62 -12.68 6.69
N VAL A 233 -18.19 -12.18 7.80
CA VAL A 233 -17.90 -10.84 8.33
C VAL A 233 -16.45 -10.76 8.77
N LEU A 234 -15.73 -9.73 8.33
CA LEU A 234 -14.36 -9.39 8.74
C LEU A 234 -14.37 -8.33 9.85
N GLY A 235 -15.29 -7.38 9.79
CA GLY A 235 -15.43 -6.26 10.70
C GLY A 235 -16.44 -5.25 10.17
N LEU A 236 -16.43 -4.04 10.73
CA LEU A 236 -17.35 -2.97 10.35
C LEU A 236 -16.61 -1.82 9.67
N CYS A 237 -17.22 -1.21 8.66
CA CYS A 237 -16.70 -0.01 8.02
C CYS A 237 -16.60 1.15 9.03
N GLY A 238 -15.47 1.82 9.04
CA GLY A 238 -15.16 2.93 9.95
C GLY A 238 -14.50 4.10 9.24
N ASN A 239 -13.77 4.91 10.03
CA ASN A 239 -13.09 6.12 9.57
C ASN A 239 -11.70 6.24 10.21
N THR A 240 -10.92 5.16 10.22
CA THR A 240 -9.59 5.14 10.88
C THR A 240 -8.47 5.38 9.88
N GLY A 241 -7.33 5.92 10.34
CA GLY A 241 -6.17 6.15 9.49
C GLY A 241 -6.30 7.37 8.56
N ASN A 242 -5.76 7.29 7.34
CA ASN A 242 -5.81 8.38 6.35
C ASN A 242 -7.17 8.42 5.62
N SER A 243 -8.23 8.62 6.39
CA SER A 243 -9.62 8.63 5.96
C SER A 243 -10.33 9.87 6.49
N SER A 244 -10.99 10.65 5.62
CA SER A 244 -11.73 11.86 5.98
C SER A 244 -13.20 11.64 6.25
N GLU A 245 -13.75 10.52 5.76
CA GLU A 245 -15.13 10.10 6.02
C GLU A 245 -15.24 8.57 5.97
N PRO A 246 -16.25 7.97 6.63
CA PRO A 246 -16.44 6.54 6.63
C PRO A 246 -16.59 5.95 5.23
N HIS A 247 -15.64 5.08 4.84
CA HIS A 247 -15.64 4.38 3.56
C HIS A 247 -14.89 3.05 3.66
N LEU A 248 -15.09 2.17 2.70
CA LEU A 248 -14.25 1.01 2.48
C LEU A 248 -13.17 1.34 1.46
N HIS A 249 -11.91 1.31 1.88
CA HIS A 249 -10.79 1.21 0.95
C HIS A 249 -10.49 -0.27 0.69
N PHE A 250 -10.52 -0.68 -0.56
CA PHE A 250 -10.25 -2.06 -0.98
C PHE A 250 -9.31 -2.12 -2.18
N HIS A 251 -8.28 -2.95 -2.09
CA HIS A 251 -7.44 -3.26 -3.25
C HIS A 251 -6.86 -4.68 -3.17
N ILE A 252 -6.30 -5.13 -4.28
CA ILE A 252 -5.54 -6.38 -4.38
C ILE A 252 -4.09 -6.05 -4.68
N GLN A 253 -3.17 -6.74 -4.03
CA GLN A 253 -1.73 -6.61 -4.27
C GLN A 253 -1.06 -7.98 -4.41
N ASN A 254 0.13 -7.99 -5.04
CA ASN A 254 0.85 -9.21 -5.42
C ASN A 254 1.71 -9.83 -4.33
N VAL A 255 2.00 -9.12 -3.25
CA VAL A 255 2.74 -9.59 -2.06
C VAL A 255 2.17 -8.98 -0.82
N GLU A 256 2.38 -9.60 0.35
CA GLU A 256 1.83 -9.15 1.64
C GLU A 256 2.33 -7.76 2.06
N ASN A 257 3.62 -7.52 1.91
CA ASN A 257 4.24 -6.26 2.35
C ASN A 257 3.88 -5.11 1.39
N MET A 258 3.07 -4.16 1.86
CA MET A 258 2.59 -3.00 1.09
C MET A 258 3.74 -2.14 0.51
N ASN A 259 4.88 -2.05 1.18
CA ASN A 259 6.03 -1.28 0.69
C ASN A 259 6.70 -1.93 -0.54
N LYS A 260 6.51 -3.25 -0.72
CA LYS A 260 7.05 -4.02 -1.85
C LYS A 260 5.98 -4.34 -2.90
N ALA A 261 4.73 -4.14 -2.56
CA ALA A 261 3.59 -4.56 -3.35
C ALA A 261 3.40 -3.73 -4.63
N THR A 262 2.78 -4.37 -5.60
CA THR A 262 2.20 -3.73 -6.78
C THR A 262 0.72 -4.09 -6.82
N GLY A 263 -0.12 -3.08 -6.97
CA GLY A 263 -1.57 -3.25 -7.07
C GLY A 263 -1.97 -4.07 -8.29
N ILE A 264 -2.86 -5.04 -8.08
CA ILE A 264 -3.44 -5.90 -9.09
C ILE A 264 -4.80 -5.32 -9.48
N LYS A 265 -5.11 -5.26 -10.78
CA LYS A 265 -6.43 -4.80 -11.22
C LYS A 265 -7.50 -5.82 -10.79
N CYS A 266 -8.50 -5.32 -10.05
CA CYS A 266 -9.55 -6.13 -9.46
C CYS A 266 -10.78 -6.18 -10.37
N TYR A 267 -11.20 -7.40 -10.71
CA TYR A 267 -12.44 -7.71 -11.41
C TYR A 267 -13.35 -8.56 -10.51
N PHE A 268 -14.61 -8.19 -10.44
CA PHE A 268 -15.64 -8.96 -9.76
C PHE A 268 -16.34 -9.89 -10.75
N GLU A 269 -16.64 -11.12 -10.31
CA GLU A 269 -17.14 -12.17 -11.21
C GLU A 269 -18.51 -11.80 -11.81
N LYS A 270 -19.43 -11.37 -10.95
CA LYS A 270 -20.82 -11.07 -11.34
C LYS A 270 -21.44 -10.09 -10.36
N ILE A 271 -21.72 -8.89 -10.80
CA ILE A 271 -22.26 -7.80 -9.99
C ILE A 271 -23.32 -7.02 -10.77
N LEU A 272 -24.19 -6.31 -10.06
CA LEU A 272 -25.01 -5.26 -10.64
C LEU A 272 -24.23 -3.95 -10.62
N VAL A 273 -24.20 -3.25 -11.74
CA VAL A 273 -23.59 -1.93 -11.89
C VAL A 273 -24.66 -0.99 -12.45
N ASN A 274 -25.03 0.01 -11.69
CA ASN A 274 -26.13 0.95 -12.06
C ASN A 274 -27.44 0.22 -12.41
N GLY A 275 -27.71 -0.93 -11.73
CA GLY A 275 -28.86 -1.78 -11.97
C GLY A 275 -28.70 -2.78 -13.12
N GLU A 276 -27.62 -2.75 -13.88
CA GLU A 276 -27.33 -3.67 -14.96
C GLU A 276 -26.38 -4.79 -14.53
N LEU A 277 -26.63 -6.01 -14.96
CA LEU A 277 -25.74 -7.14 -14.72
C LEU A 277 -24.44 -7.01 -15.53
N LYS A 278 -23.32 -7.00 -14.84
CA LYS A 278 -21.99 -7.08 -15.44
C LYS A 278 -21.25 -8.33 -14.93
N THR A 279 -20.49 -8.93 -15.80
CA THR A 279 -19.61 -10.06 -15.47
C THR A 279 -18.17 -9.68 -15.79
N ASP A 280 -17.24 -10.18 -14.94
CA ASP A 280 -15.82 -9.89 -15.10
C ASP A 280 -15.54 -8.37 -15.23
N TYR A 281 -16.08 -7.61 -14.29
CA TYR A 281 -16.10 -6.16 -14.35
C TYR A 281 -15.25 -5.52 -13.23
N SER A 282 -14.47 -4.50 -13.58
CA SER A 282 -13.71 -3.64 -12.67
C SER A 282 -14.41 -2.30 -12.57
N PRO A 283 -15.06 -1.97 -11.43
CA PRO A 283 -15.83 -0.74 -11.28
C PRO A 283 -14.98 0.52 -11.48
N ILE A 284 -15.62 1.58 -11.95
CA ILE A 284 -15.02 2.89 -12.11
C ILE A 284 -15.73 3.93 -11.24
N GLN A 285 -15.18 5.12 -11.15
CA GLN A 285 -15.75 6.23 -10.41
C GLN A 285 -17.22 6.47 -10.79
N ASN A 286 -18.07 6.69 -9.80
CA ASN A 286 -19.52 6.89 -9.85
C ASN A 286 -20.37 5.65 -10.19
N ASP A 287 -19.75 4.47 -10.37
CA ASP A 287 -20.54 3.24 -10.46
C ASP A 287 -21.25 2.95 -9.12
N LYS A 288 -22.54 2.65 -9.18
CA LYS A 288 -23.31 2.07 -8.07
C LYS A 288 -23.29 0.57 -8.22
N VAL A 289 -22.69 -0.12 -7.25
CA VAL A 289 -22.40 -1.56 -7.32
C VAL A 289 -23.12 -2.32 -6.23
N GLU A 290 -23.61 -3.53 -6.57
CA GLU A 290 -24.35 -4.41 -5.67
C GLU A 290 -24.10 -5.88 -6.05
N ASN A 291 -24.09 -6.78 -5.05
CA ASN A 291 -24.05 -8.22 -5.32
C ASN A 291 -25.35 -8.68 -5.98
N VAL A 292 -25.23 -9.68 -6.86
CA VAL A 292 -26.40 -10.37 -7.43
C VAL A 292 -26.95 -11.34 -6.36
N HIS A 293 -28.24 -11.22 -6.04
CA HIS A 293 -28.94 -12.09 -5.10
C HIS A 293 -29.42 -13.39 -5.75
#